data_9bc6ab17fd0e85e4c6ab3878cf418a08
#
_entry.id   9bc6ab17fd0e85e4c6ab3878cf418a08
#
_cell.length_a   1.000
_cell.length_b   1.000
_cell.length_c   1.000
_cell.angle_alpha   90.00
_cell.angle_beta   90.00
_cell.angle_gamma   90.00
#
_symmetry.space_group_name_H-M   'P 1'
#
loop_
_entity.id
_entity.type
_entity.pdbx_description
1 polymer ?
#
loop_
_entity_poly.entity_id
_entity_poly.type
_entity_poly.pdbx_seq_one_letter_code
_entity_poly.pdbx_strand_id
1 'polypeptide(L)'
;MQYGVFIPNATNGYILSTGSPQYRPSFAHNAAITQEAERQGLDFVLSMMKHRGTGGPSDFWGECLESFTLFGGLAAVTERIGLYPSVTTLATHPIMAARMVATIDEISGGRCGVNIVTGWNKPEYTQMGLWPGDEYFNRRYEYATEYVQVLRALWSEGPTTFHGEFFDFDEADMRPKPLHAPTVVCAGQSPAGQAFTARYGDRNFIMAERSKVGSIASGVKDLGTGEGRDVGTFALYCIIAEETDEAADALCDHIVATADLEAISHMTTGASLDSNPDGTSAQLLASLERPAAEGNMAFLSLPVVKGSYERVAAQLDEIAVTTGIDGALLTWPDFVDGVTKFGERVKPLLKEAAQSDVAATP
;
A
#
# COMPACT_ATOMS: atom_id res chain seq x y z
N MET A 1 -11.95 -6.28 -11.21
CA MET A 1 -10.71 -5.77 -10.53
C MET A 1 -11.10 -5.20 -9.17
N GLN A 2 -10.37 -5.50 -8.09
CA GLN A 2 -10.62 -4.94 -6.76
C GLN A 2 -10.18 -3.46 -6.68
N TYR A 3 -10.84 -2.67 -5.83
CA TYR A 3 -10.48 -1.28 -5.57
C TYR A 3 -10.26 -1.05 -4.08
N GLY A 4 -9.06 -0.66 -3.71
CA GLY A 4 -8.70 -0.35 -2.32
C GLY A 4 -8.32 1.10 -2.13
N VAL A 5 -8.31 1.55 -0.87
CA VAL A 5 -7.79 2.88 -0.50
C VAL A 5 -6.47 2.71 0.24
N PHE A 6 -5.42 3.40 -0.24
CA PHE A 6 -4.19 3.57 0.53
C PHE A 6 -4.40 4.75 1.47
N ILE A 7 -4.83 4.48 2.71
CA ILE A 7 -5.31 5.51 3.63
C ILE A 7 -4.19 6.47 4.08
N PRO A 8 -4.51 7.76 4.27
CA PRO A 8 -3.52 8.78 4.64
C PRO A 8 -3.28 8.79 6.17
N ASN A 9 -2.68 7.73 6.69
CA ASN A 9 -2.36 7.65 8.11
C ASN A 9 -1.07 8.41 8.52
N ALA A 10 -0.49 9.18 7.58
CA ALA A 10 0.62 10.12 7.83
C ALA A 10 0.31 11.51 7.25
N THR A 11 1.03 12.54 7.74
CA THR A 11 0.88 13.94 7.31
C THR A 11 0.94 14.05 5.80
N ASN A 12 -0.09 14.67 5.20
CA ASN A 12 -0.25 14.97 3.78
C ASN A 12 -0.25 13.73 2.85
N GLY A 13 -0.49 12.54 3.39
CA GLY A 13 -0.70 11.30 2.63
C GLY A 13 0.41 10.98 1.65
N TYR A 14 0.18 11.17 0.35
CA TYR A 14 1.11 10.71 -0.71
C TYR A 14 1.48 11.80 -1.72
N ILE A 15 1.27 13.07 -1.37
CA ILE A 15 1.54 14.22 -2.24
C ILE A 15 2.54 15.16 -1.58
N LEU A 16 3.73 15.27 -2.19
CA LEU A 16 4.82 16.16 -1.76
C LEU A 16 4.63 17.54 -2.39
N SER A 17 3.59 18.25 -2.01
CA SER A 17 3.27 19.59 -2.54
C SER A 17 2.53 20.41 -1.50
N THR A 18 2.86 21.69 -1.40
CA THR A 18 2.14 22.67 -0.58
C THR A 18 0.84 23.15 -1.24
N GLY A 19 0.65 22.88 -2.53
CA GLY A 19 -0.56 23.22 -3.28
C GLY A 19 -1.68 22.18 -3.22
N SER A 20 -1.45 21.03 -2.56
CA SER A 20 -2.50 20.07 -2.23
C SER A 20 -3.13 20.39 -0.87
N PRO A 21 -4.32 19.88 -0.55
CA PRO A 21 -4.87 19.97 0.81
C PRO A 21 -3.86 19.49 1.85
N GLN A 22 -3.64 20.29 2.90
CA GLN A 22 -2.70 20.00 3.97
C GLN A 22 -3.47 19.49 5.18
N TYR A 23 -3.05 18.35 5.76
CA TYR A 23 -3.70 17.77 6.93
C TYR A 23 -2.72 16.98 7.81
N ARG A 24 -3.07 16.89 9.08
CA ARG A 24 -2.41 15.99 10.04
C ARG A 24 -3.22 14.71 10.16
N PRO A 25 -2.59 13.55 10.31
CA PRO A 25 -3.31 12.30 10.45
C PRO A 25 -4.11 12.28 11.76
N SER A 26 -5.35 11.82 11.70
CA SER A 26 -6.19 11.61 12.88
C SER A 26 -7.05 10.37 12.70
N PHE A 27 -7.47 9.78 13.82
CA PHE A 27 -8.43 8.66 13.77
C PHE A 27 -9.73 9.08 13.08
N ALA A 28 -10.27 10.25 13.43
CA ALA A 28 -11.52 10.72 12.85
C ALA A 28 -11.45 10.85 11.32
N HIS A 29 -10.36 11.38 10.78
CA HIS A 29 -10.16 11.51 9.34
C HIS A 29 -10.05 10.14 8.65
N ASN A 30 -9.22 9.23 9.18
CA ASN A 30 -9.07 7.88 8.63
C ASN A 30 -10.35 7.05 8.76
N ALA A 31 -11.12 7.20 9.85
CA ALA A 31 -12.42 6.56 10.02
C ALA A 31 -13.43 7.08 8.98
N ALA A 32 -13.52 8.39 8.78
CA ALA A 32 -14.41 8.98 7.76
C ALA A 32 -14.09 8.44 6.36
N ILE A 33 -12.79 8.39 5.98
CA ILE A 33 -12.35 7.84 4.68
C ILE A 33 -12.73 6.37 4.57
N THR A 34 -12.47 5.55 5.60
CA THR A 34 -12.70 4.10 5.56
C THR A 34 -14.19 3.77 5.52
N GLN A 35 -15.02 4.49 6.29
CA GLN A 35 -16.46 4.33 6.27
C GLN A 35 -17.05 4.78 4.92
N GLU A 36 -16.54 5.87 4.35
CA GLU A 36 -16.95 6.31 3.03
C GLU A 36 -16.55 5.30 1.95
N ALA A 37 -15.33 4.77 2.00
CA ALA A 37 -14.88 3.70 1.10
C ALA A 37 -15.79 2.46 1.20
N GLU A 38 -16.17 2.06 2.42
CA GLU A 38 -17.10 0.96 2.65
C GLU A 38 -18.50 1.28 2.10
N ARG A 39 -19.00 2.51 2.29
CA ARG A 39 -20.30 2.97 1.76
C ARG A 39 -20.32 2.93 0.24
N GLN A 40 -19.24 3.31 -0.39
CA GLN A 40 -19.06 3.28 -1.85
C GLN A 40 -18.75 1.87 -2.39
N GLY A 41 -18.66 0.87 -1.51
CA GLY A 41 -18.40 -0.51 -1.89
C GLY A 41 -17.01 -0.73 -2.47
N LEU A 42 -15.99 -0.08 -1.92
CA LEU A 42 -14.59 -0.42 -2.16
C LEU A 42 -14.23 -1.67 -1.34
N ASP A 43 -13.24 -2.42 -1.80
CA ASP A 43 -12.99 -3.77 -1.31
C ASP A 43 -12.13 -3.79 -0.05
N PHE A 44 -11.13 -2.89 0.08
CA PHE A 44 -10.20 -2.91 1.21
C PHE A 44 -9.55 -1.55 1.46
N VAL A 45 -8.97 -1.40 2.66
CA VAL A 45 -8.07 -0.31 3.00
C VAL A 45 -6.71 -0.88 3.39
N LEU A 46 -5.64 -0.19 2.99
CA LEU A 46 -4.26 -0.51 3.32
C LEU A 46 -3.59 0.75 3.86
N SER A 47 -2.78 0.63 4.91
CA SER A 47 -2.00 1.74 5.47
C SER A 47 -0.55 1.70 5.05
N MET A 48 0.14 2.80 5.28
CA MET A 48 1.60 2.83 5.33
C MET A 48 2.09 2.73 6.79
N MET A 49 3.40 2.57 6.96
CA MET A 49 4.07 2.76 8.23
C MET A 49 5.34 3.58 8.01
N LYS A 50 5.46 4.68 8.76
CA LYS A 50 6.63 5.56 8.77
C LYS A 50 7.05 5.85 10.20
N HIS A 51 8.35 5.88 10.43
CA HIS A 51 8.92 6.22 11.73
C HIS A 51 9.65 7.56 11.72
N ARG A 52 9.81 8.17 10.55
CA ARG A 52 10.44 9.47 10.36
C ARG A 52 9.92 10.13 9.11
N GLY A 53 9.49 11.39 9.24
CA GLY A 53 9.10 12.22 8.10
C GLY A 53 10.29 12.76 7.31
N THR A 54 10.01 13.36 6.20
CA THR A 54 11.01 14.03 5.34
C THR A 54 11.10 15.52 5.61
N GLY A 55 10.17 16.09 6.40
CA GLY A 55 10.13 17.52 6.71
C GLY A 55 9.73 18.37 5.51
N GLY A 56 10.42 19.49 5.32
CA GLY A 56 10.08 20.51 4.33
C GLY A 56 8.88 21.37 4.75
N PRO A 57 8.49 22.39 3.95
CA PRO A 57 7.32 23.24 4.22
C PRO A 57 6.00 22.48 4.40
N SER A 58 5.83 21.33 3.75
CA SER A 58 4.65 20.48 3.90
C SER A 58 4.68 19.57 5.14
N ASP A 59 5.79 19.53 5.89
CA ASP A 59 6.01 18.56 6.97
C ASP A 59 5.65 17.11 6.54
N PHE A 60 6.06 16.74 5.31
CA PHE A 60 5.63 15.51 4.68
C PHE A 60 6.02 14.28 5.51
N TRP A 61 5.01 13.50 5.92
CA TRP A 61 5.11 12.35 6.81
C TRP A 61 5.67 12.68 8.22
N GLY A 62 5.63 13.96 8.64
CA GLY A 62 6.11 14.37 9.96
C GLY A 62 5.42 13.68 11.13
N GLU A 63 4.13 13.37 10.96
CA GLU A 63 3.36 12.53 11.89
C GLU A 63 2.83 11.29 11.17
N CYS A 64 2.81 10.16 11.88
CA CYS A 64 2.23 8.91 11.37
C CYS A 64 1.51 8.19 12.51
N LEU A 65 0.25 7.83 12.29
CA LEU A 65 -0.47 6.95 13.22
C LEU A 65 0.03 5.51 13.03
N GLU A 66 0.26 4.83 14.17
CA GLU A 66 0.68 3.44 14.16
C GLU A 66 -0.44 2.56 13.55
N SER A 67 -0.03 1.70 12.65
CA SER A 67 -0.89 0.99 11.71
C SER A 67 -1.87 0.05 12.40
N PHE A 68 -1.40 -0.83 13.28
CA PHE A 68 -2.26 -1.83 13.92
C PHE A 68 -3.22 -1.20 14.91
N THR A 69 -2.76 -0.22 15.70
CA THR A 69 -3.61 0.54 16.63
C THR A 69 -4.72 1.28 15.89
N LEU A 70 -4.38 1.94 14.77
CA LEU A 70 -5.36 2.58 13.90
C LEU A 70 -6.39 1.57 13.37
N PHE A 71 -5.92 0.44 12.85
CA PHE A 71 -6.78 -0.57 12.24
C PHE A 71 -7.66 -1.31 13.25
N GLY A 72 -7.23 -1.45 14.50
CA GLY A 72 -8.11 -1.89 15.59
C GLY A 72 -9.32 -0.97 15.76
N GLY A 73 -9.10 0.35 15.71
CA GLY A 73 -10.18 1.34 15.72
C GLY A 73 -11.06 1.28 14.47
N LEU A 74 -10.46 1.16 13.26
CA LEU A 74 -11.20 1.06 12.01
C LEU A 74 -12.05 -0.21 11.94
N ALA A 75 -11.54 -1.33 12.45
CA ALA A 75 -12.27 -2.60 12.55
C ALA A 75 -13.58 -2.46 13.34
N ALA A 76 -13.54 -1.66 14.42
CA ALA A 76 -14.71 -1.45 15.29
C ALA A 76 -15.79 -0.51 14.69
N VAL A 77 -15.45 0.27 13.65
CA VAL A 77 -16.38 1.25 13.04
C VAL A 77 -16.75 0.91 11.60
N THR A 78 -16.41 -0.29 11.12
CA THR A 78 -16.71 -0.81 9.78
C THR A 78 -17.23 -2.25 9.87
N GLU A 79 -17.93 -2.73 8.83
CA GLU A 79 -18.59 -4.02 8.84
C GLU A 79 -18.13 -4.99 7.74
N ARG A 80 -17.66 -4.49 6.58
CA ARG A 80 -17.42 -5.31 5.38
C ARG A 80 -16.04 -5.12 4.77
N ILE A 81 -15.50 -3.89 4.79
CA ILE A 81 -14.26 -3.55 4.09
C ILE A 81 -13.07 -4.33 4.67
N GLY A 82 -12.22 -4.87 3.78
CA GLY A 82 -10.98 -5.55 4.16
C GLY A 82 -9.97 -4.60 4.80
N LEU A 83 -9.19 -5.08 5.75
CA LEU A 83 -8.31 -4.27 6.60
C LEU A 83 -6.88 -4.81 6.52
N TYR A 84 -5.98 -4.07 5.87
CA TYR A 84 -4.58 -4.48 5.68
C TYR A 84 -3.61 -3.49 6.34
N PRO A 85 -3.41 -3.59 7.68
CA PRO A 85 -2.37 -2.81 8.38
C PRO A 85 -0.99 -3.17 7.85
N SER A 86 -0.10 -2.17 7.75
CA SER A 86 1.30 -2.39 7.40
C SER A 86 2.17 -2.67 8.61
N VAL A 87 3.01 -3.68 8.52
CA VAL A 87 4.06 -3.97 9.49
C VAL A 87 5.44 -3.72 8.88
N THR A 88 6.30 -3.03 9.62
CA THR A 88 7.72 -2.95 9.29
C THR A 88 8.47 -4.06 10.03
N THR A 89 9.07 -4.97 9.28
CA THR A 89 9.65 -6.21 9.84
C THR A 89 10.75 -5.96 10.88
N LEU A 90 11.51 -4.87 10.73
CA LEU A 90 12.57 -4.49 11.69
C LEU A 90 12.04 -3.87 13.00
N ALA A 91 10.86 -3.26 12.98
CA ALA A 91 10.34 -2.56 14.16
C ALA A 91 9.39 -3.41 15.01
N THR A 92 8.85 -4.48 14.46
CA THR A 92 7.86 -5.32 15.15
C THR A 92 8.24 -6.79 15.05
N HIS A 93 8.42 -7.45 16.19
CA HIS A 93 8.71 -8.88 16.23
C HIS A 93 7.54 -9.69 15.64
N PRO A 94 7.76 -10.75 14.82
CA PRO A 94 6.70 -11.48 14.14
C PRO A 94 5.67 -12.12 15.09
N ILE A 95 6.06 -12.56 16.29
CA ILE A 95 5.10 -13.06 17.30
C ILE A 95 4.11 -11.97 17.72
N MET A 96 4.58 -10.72 17.87
CA MET A 96 3.70 -9.60 18.21
C MET A 96 2.80 -9.20 17.04
N ALA A 97 3.36 -9.15 15.82
CA ALA A 97 2.58 -8.89 14.62
C ALA A 97 1.47 -9.94 14.41
N ALA A 98 1.81 -11.23 14.59
CA ALA A 98 0.83 -12.32 14.50
C ALA A 98 -0.34 -12.12 15.47
N ARG A 99 -0.05 -11.71 16.72
CA ARG A 99 -1.06 -11.44 17.75
C ARG A 99 -1.91 -10.21 17.42
N MET A 100 -1.29 -9.14 16.91
CA MET A 100 -2.01 -7.92 16.52
C MET A 100 -2.98 -8.21 15.37
N VAL A 101 -2.55 -8.95 14.34
CA VAL A 101 -3.42 -9.39 13.23
C VAL A 101 -4.59 -10.22 13.77
N ALA A 102 -4.34 -11.23 14.60
CA ALA A 102 -5.40 -12.07 15.17
C ALA A 102 -6.39 -11.26 16.03
N THR A 103 -5.92 -10.22 16.73
CA THR A 103 -6.79 -9.33 17.52
C THR A 103 -7.68 -8.47 16.63
N ILE A 104 -7.13 -7.86 15.57
CA ILE A 104 -7.91 -7.08 14.62
C ILE A 104 -8.88 -7.98 13.83
N ASP A 105 -8.45 -9.20 13.52
CA ASP A 105 -9.29 -10.21 12.86
C ASP A 105 -10.52 -10.56 13.70
N GLU A 106 -10.33 -10.78 15.00
CA GLU A 106 -11.43 -11.01 15.94
C GLU A 106 -12.37 -9.81 16.02
N ILE A 107 -11.85 -8.58 16.21
CA ILE A 107 -12.66 -7.34 16.25
C ILE A 107 -13.46 -7.16 14.97
N SER A 108 -12.85 -7.47 13.82
CA SER A 108 -13.44 -7.25 12.49
C SER A 108 -14.32 -8.41 12.01
N GLY A 109 -14.33 -9.55 12.70
CA GLY A 109 -15.04 -10.74 12.24
C GLY A 109 -14.43 -11.39 11.01
N GLY A 110 -13.10 -11.46 10.92
CA GLY A 110 -12.38 -12.19 9.87
C GLY A 110 -11.94 -11.35 8.65
N ARG A 111 -11.86 -10.01 8.77
CA ARG A 111 -11.53 -9.11 7.66
C ARG A 111 -10.06 -8.64 7.65
N CYS A 112 -9.23 -9.11 8.58
CA CYS A 112 -7.86 -8.63 8.72
C CYS A 112 -6.88 -9.45 7.88
N GLY A 113 -6.06 -8.76 7.09
CA GLY A 113 -4.82 -9.26 6.52
C GLY A 113 -3.63 -8.48 7.06
N VAL A 114 -2.51 -8.49 6.34
CA VAL A 114 -1.31 -7.71 6.71
C VAL A 114 -0.49 -7.35 5.48
N ASN A 115 0.06 -6.14 5.46
CA ASN A 115 1.04 -5.74 4.46
C ASN A 115 2.45 -5.77 5.06
N ILE A 116 3.33 -6.58 4.47
CA ILE A 116 4.71 -6.79 4.92
C ILE A 116 5.62 -5.76 4.23
N VAL A 117 6.27 -4.92 5.04
CA VAL A 117 7.23 -3.90 4.58
C VAL A 117 8.61 -4.23 5.13
N THR A 118 9.53 -4.58 4.24
CA THR A 118 10.90 -4.98 4.61
C THR A 118 11.77 -3.82 5.08
N GLY A 119 11.36 -2.57 4.80
CA GLY A 119 12.13 -1.36 5.13
C GLY A 119 13.26 -1.07 4.15
N TRP A 120 13.34 0.19 3.73
CA TRP A 120 14.37 0.67 2.79
C TRP A 120 15.05 1.95 3.30
N ASN A 121 14.38 2.72 4.15
CA ASN A 121 14.87 4.01 4.63
C ASN A 121 15.70 3.84 5.91
N LYS A 122 16.99 3.61 5.75
CA LYS A 122 17.96 3.43 6.85
C LYS A 122 17.82 4.45 7.99
N PRO A 123 17.66 5.77 7.73
CA PRO A 123 17.51 6.76 8.80
C PRO A 123 16.33 6.52 9.73
N GLU A 124 15.23 5.93 9.27
CA GLU A 124 14.06 5.61 10.11
C GLU A 124 14.41 4.60 11.20
N TYR A 125 15.17 3.58 10.86
CA TYR A 125 15.53 2.49 11.77
C TYR A 125 16.74 2.84 12.63
N THR A 126 17.67 3.62 12.09
CA THR A 126 18.85 4.09 12.83
C THR A 126 18.46 4.96 14.04
N GLN A 127 17.47 5.85 13.87
CA GLN A 127 16.99 6.69 14.99
C GLN A 127 16.39 5.88 16.15
N MET A 128 15.90 4.67 15.86
CA MET A 128 15.32 3.75 16.85
C MET A 128 16.34 2.73 17.38
N GLY A 129 17.57 2.74 16.86
CA GLY A 129 18.58 1.73 17.20
C GLY A 129 18.30 0.35 16.61
N LEU A 130 17.46 0.26 15.58
CA LEU A 130 16.98 -1.00 14.98
C LEU A 130 17.67 -1.32 13.65
N TRP A 131 18.57 -0.49 13.16
CA TRP A 131 19.26 -0.78 11.90
C TRP A 131 20.33 -1.86 12.11
N PRO A 132 20.22 -3.03 11.47
CA PRO A 132 21.12 -4.15 11.75
C PRO A 132 22.46 -4.08 11.01
N GLY A 133 22.67 -3.10 10.16
CA GLY A 133 23.86 -2.94 9.31
C GLY A 133 23.51 -2.90 7.83
N ASP A 134 24.46 -2.45 6.99
CA ASP A 134 24.18 -2.18 5.58
C ASP A 134 24.00 -3.44 4.72
N GLU A 135 24.50 -4.58 5.19
CA GLU A 135 24.21 -5.91 4.59
C GLU A 135 22.71 -6.24 4.59
N TYR A 136 21.91 -5.62 5.45
CA TYR A 136 20.46 -5.80 5.46
C TYR A 136 19.83 -5.45 4.12
N PHE A 137 20.32 -4.48 3.39
CA PHE A 137 19.81 -4.13 2.07
C PHE A 137 19.77 -5.34 1.11
N ASN A 138 20.75 -6.22 1.20
CA ASN A 138 20.83 -7.42 0.38
C ASN A 138 20.11 -8.62 0.99
N ARG A 139 19.95 -8.66 2.31
CA ARG A 139 19.38 -9.78 3.06
C ARG A 139 17.95 -9.57 3.54
N ARG A 140 17.34 -8.42 3.25
CA ARG A 140 16.00 -8.07 3.75
C ARG A 140 14.90 -9.05 3.37
N TYR A 141 15.00 -9.72 2.22
CA TYR A 141 14.04 -10.74 1.83
C TYR A 141 14.30 -12.10 2.48
N GLU A 142 15.53 -12.42 2.88
CA GLU A 142 15.82 -13.58 3.73
C GLU A 142 15.17 -13.38 5.11
N TYR A 143 15.38 -12.21 5.70
CA TYR A 143 14.73 -11.82 6.96
C TYR A 143 13.20 -11.85 6.86
N ALA A 144 12.63 -11.27 5.80
CA ALA A 144 11.19 -11.26 5.56
C ALA A 144 10.62 -12.66 5.31
N THR A 145 11.41 -13.56 4.74
CA THR A 145 11.02 -14.97 4.54
C THR A 145 10.76 -15.66 5.88
N GLU A 146 11.70 -15.63 6.80
CA GLU A 146 11.47 -16.19 8.14
C GLU A 146 10.34 -15.48 8.87
N TYR A 147 10.26 -14.14 8.73
CA TYR A 147 9.18 -13.35 9.31
C TYR A 147 7.80 -13.87 8.90
N VAL A 148 7.55 -14.03 7.60
CA VAL A 148 6.25 -14.53 7.10
C VAL A 148 6.02 -15.99 7.44
N GLN A 149 7.06 -16.83 7.43
CA GLN A 149 6.95 -18.22 7.86
C GLN A 149 6.52 -18.31 9.34
N VAL A 150 7.09 -17.49 10.21
CA VAL A 150 6.70 -17.39 11.63
C VAL A 150 5.25 -16.94 11.77
N LEU A 151 4.82 -15.89 11.03
CA LEU A 151 3.42 -15.45 11.05
C LEU A 151 2.46 -16.59 10.70
N ARG A 152 2.69 -17.25 9.56
CA ARG A 152 1.83 -18.35 9.09
C ARG A 152 1.81 -19.54 10.05
N ALA A 153 2.96 -19.89 10.60
CA ALA A 153 3.07 -20.97 11.58
C ALA A 153 2.28 -20.65 12.87
N LEU A 154 2.39 -19.41 13.39
CA LEU A 154 1.65 -18.98 14.57
C LEU A 154 0.13 -18.88 14.33
N TRP A 155 -0.33 -18.66 13.12
CA TRP A 155 -1.77 -18.64 12.78
C TRP A 155 -2.33 -20.06 12.56
N SER A 156 -1.50 -21.06 12.39
CA SER A 156 -1.92 -22.46 12.29
C SER A 156 -2.31 -23.05 13.66
N GLU A 157 -2.90 -24.24 13.67
CA GLU A 157 -3.28 -24.95 14.89
C GLU A 157 -2.06 -25.37 15.73
N GLY A 158 -2.22 -25.29 17.06
CA GLY A 158 -1.24 -25.75 18.02
C GLY A 158 -0.08 -24.80 18.31
N PRO A 159 0.84 -25.21 19.21
CA PRO A 159 2.08 -24.51 19.47
C PRO A 159 3.04 -24.58 18.28
N THR A 160 3.86 -23.53 18.13
CA THR A 160 4.84 -23.42 17.06
C THR A 160 6.25 -23.39 17.63
N THR A 161 7.12 -24.23 17.12
CA THR A 161 8.57 -24.17 17.31
C THR A 161 9.20 -23.72 16.00
N PHE A 162 10.12 -22.77 16.05
CA PHE A 162 10.81 -22.24 14.88
C PHE A 162 12.29 -22.01 15.18
N HIS A 163 13.16 -22.63 14.37
CA HIS A 163 14.61 -22.50 14.47
C HIS A 163 15.15 -21.98 13.13
N GLY A 164 15.28 -20.66 13.02
CA GLY A 164 15.81 -19.97 11.86
C GLY A 164 17.12 -19.23 12.17
N GLU A 165 17.58 -18.48 11.21
CA GLU A 165 18.75 -17.61 11.41
C GLU A 165 18.38 -16.31 12.16
N PHE A 166 17.19 -15.79 11.92
CA PHE A 166 16.74 -14.50 12.46
C PHE A 166 15.77 -14.66 13.61
N PHE A 167 15.02 -15.75 13.65
CA PHE A 167 14.05 -16.04 14.70
C PHE A 167 14.24 -17.45 15.24
N ASP A 168 14.30 -17.57 16.57
CA ASP A 168 14.52 -18.83 17.27
C ASP A 168 13.68 -18.88 18.54
N PHE A 169 12.75 -19.85 18.62
CA PHE A 169 11.87 -20.04 19.78
C PHE A 169 11.21 -21.42 19.78
N ASP A 170 10.82 -21.88 20.97
CA ASP A 170 10.16 -23.16 21.20
C ASP A 170 8.74 -22.98 21.70
N GLU A 171 7.84 -23.85 21.22
CA GLU A 171 6.47 -24.06 21.73
C GLU A 171 5.66 -22.76 21.95
N ALA A 172 5.81 -21.75 21.07
CA ALA A 172 5.04 -20.54 21.15
C ALA A 172 3.55 -20.83 20.86
N ASP A 173 2.72 -20.76 21.90
CA ASP A 173 1.26 -20.90 21.76
C ASP A 173 0.61 -19.51 21.69
N MET A 174 0.13 -19.16 20.51
CA MET A 174 -0.56 -17.90 20.29
C MET A 174 -2.06 -18.14 20.15
N ARG A 175 -2.84 -17.55 21.03
CA ARG A 175 -4.31 -17.55 21.01
C ARG A 175 -4.85 -16.15 21.27
N PRO A 176 -6.00 -15.75 20.66
CA PRO A 176 -6.78 -16.53 19.69
C PRO A 176 -6.03 -16.72 18.36
N LYS A 177 -6.44 -17.69 17.58
CA LYS A 177 -6.05 -17.82 16.16
C LYS A 177 -6.96 -16.92 15.32
N PRO A 178 -6.52 -16.41 14.16
CA PRO A 178 -7.40 -15.73 13.21
C PRO A 178 -8.57 -16.64 12.78
N LEU A 179 -9.72 -16.05 12.49
CA LEU A 179 -10.92 -16.79 12.04
C LEU A 179 -10.73 -17.43 10.67
N HIS A 180 -9.93 -16.79 9.82
CA HIS A 180 -9.53 -17.28 8.51
C HIS A 180 -8.03 -17.07 8.32
N ALA A 181 -7.44 -17.70 7.32
CA ALA A 181 -6.05 -17.44 6.96
C ALA A 181 -5.89 -15.96 6.52
N PRO A 182 -5.14 -15.12 7.27
CA PRO A 182 -4.98 -13.71 6.91
C PRO A 182 -4.30 -13.55 5.56
N THR A 183 -4.82 -12.65 4.72
CA THR A 183 -4.16 -12.29 3.46
C THR A 183 -2.84 -11.59 3.73
N VAL A 184 -1.76 -12.10 3.15
CA VAL A 184 -0.43 -11.51 3.23
C VAL A 184 -0.14 -10.73 1.97
N VAL A 185 -0.13 -9.40 2.09
CA VAL A 185 0.31 -8.48 1.04
C VAL A 185 1.80 -8.23 1.23
N CYS A 186 2.58 -8.24 0.17
CA CYS A 186 4.02 -8.00 0.23
C CYS A 186 4.39 -6.82 -0.66
N ALA A 187 5.03 -5.81 -0.08
CA ALA A 187 5.54 -4.66 -0.81
C ALA A 187 6.90 -5.01 -1.45
N GLY A 188 6.95 -5.17 -2.77
CA GLY A 188 8.20 -5.46 -3.46
C GLY A 188 8.06 -5.58 -4.96
N GLN A 189 8.74 -4.69 -5.71
CA GLN A 189 8.70 -4.67 -7.19
C GLN A 189 10.02 -5.07 -7.84
N SER A 190 11.13 -5.16 -7.06
CA SER A 190 12.39 -5.71 -7.53
C SER A 190 12.27 -7.21 -7.83
N PRO A 191 13.16 -7.81 -8.67
CA PRO A 191 13.14 -9.25 -8.92
C PRO A 191 13.13 -10.10 -7.64
N ALA A 192 13.93 -9.71 -6.63
CA ALA A 192 13.95 -10.38 -5.34
C ALA A 192 12.62 -10.24 -4.57
N GLY A 193 11.98 -9.05 -4.64
CA GLY A 193 10.68 -8.80 -4.03
C GLY A 193 9.56 -9.57 -4.71
N GLN A 194 9.58 -9.66 -6.04
CA GLN A 194 8.64 -10.48 -6.81
C GLN A 194 8.77 -11.97 -6.47
N ALA A 195 9.99 -12.51 -6.42
CA ALA A 195 10.25 -13.90 -6.04
C ALA A 195 9.80 -14.18 -4.59
N PHE A 196 10.08 -13.27 -3.65
CA PHE A 196 9.61 -13.37 -2.27
C PHE A 196 8.07 -13.40 -2.21
N THR A 197 7.40 -12.47 -2.90
CA THR A 197 5.93 -12.42 -2.90
C THR A 197 5.34 -13.67 -3.54
N ALA A 198 5.85 -14.10 -4.68
CA ALA A 198 5.38 -15.31 -5.36
C ALA A 198 5.39 -16.55 -4.46
N ARG A 199 6.39 -16.66 -3.59
CA ARG A 199 6.56 -17.82 -2.71
C ARG A 199 5.83 -17.69 -1.37
N TYR A 200 5.73 -16.49 -0.80
CA TYR A 200 5.28 -16.29 0.58
C TYR A 200 4.06 -15.36 0.72
N GLY A 201 3.80 -14.47 -0.23
CA GLY A 201 2.66 -13.54 -0.25
C GLY A 201 1.43 -14.11 -0.95
N ASP A 202 0.30 -13.46 -0.77
CA ASP A 202 -0.93 -13.71 -1.52
C ASP A 202 -1.20 -12.59 -2.52
N ARG A 203 -0.69 -11.40 -2.23
CA ARG A 203 -0.77 -10.23 -3.12
C ARG A 203 0.57 -9.49 -3.14
N ASN A 204 0.97 -9.04 -4.32
CA ASN A 204 2.10 -8.14 -4.49
C ASN A 204 1.60 -6.70 -4.51
N PHE A 205 2.11 -5.85 -3.62
CA PHE A 205 1.83 -4.41 -3.65
C PHE A 205 2.98 -3.68 -4.35
N ILE A 206 2.66 -2.92 -5.40
CA ILE A 206 3.64 -2.20 -6.20
C ILE A 206 3.34 -0.71 -6.33
N MET A 207 4.42 0.09 -6.33
CA MET A 207 4.47 1.50 -6.68
C MET A 207 5.38 1.63 -7.91
N ALA A 208 4.87 1.31 -9.08
CA ALA A 208 5.67 1.24 -10.30
C ALA A 208 5.26 2.30 -11.33
N GLU A 209 6.18 2.67 -12.21
CA GLU A 209 5.84 3.43 -13.42
C GLU A 209 4.72 2.74 -14.19
N ARG A 210 3.80 3.53 -14.75
CA ARG A 210 2.64 2.99 -15.49
C ARG A 210 3.05 1.96 -16.54
N SER A 211 4.11 2.24 -17.28
CA SER A 211 4.65 1.35 -18.33
C SER A 211 5.19 0.01 -17.82
N LYS A 212 5.54 -0.09 -16.53
CA LYS A 212 6.12 -1.31 -15.92
C LYS A 212 5.11 -2.17 -15.18
N VAL A 213 3.93 -1.65 -14.87
CA VAL A 213 2.93 -2.35 -14.04
C VAL A 213 2.59 -3.72 -14.61
N GLY A 214 2.27 -3.81 -15.91
CA GLY A 214 1.86 -5.07 -16.54
C GLY A 214 2.96 -6.13 -16.53
N SER A 215 4.23 -5.74 -16.79
CA SER A 215 5.35 -6.69 -16.77
C SER A 215 5.65 -7.21 -15.36
N ILE A 216 5.51 -6.37 -14.33
CA ILE A 216 5.67 -6.79 -12.94
C ILE A 216 4.53 -7.73 -12.53
N ALA A 217 3.28 -7.38 -12.85
CA ALA A 217 2.11 -8.19 -12.52
C ALA A 217 2.18 -9.59 -13.17
N SER A 218 2.50 -9.66 -14.47
CA SER A 218 2.68 -10.95 -15.15
C SER A 218 3.86 -11.74 -14.57
N GLY A 219 4.99 -11.10 -14.29
CA GLY A 219 6.16 -11.75 -13.71
C GLY A 219 5.88 -12.39 -12.35
N VAL A 220 5.17 -11.70 -11.45
CA VAL A 220 4.77 -12.25 -10.15
C VAL A 220 3.79 -13.42 -10.32
N LYS A 221 2.83 -13.31 -11.23
CA LYS A 221 1.85 -14.36 -11.52
C LYS A 221 2.52 -15.63 -12.06
N ASP A 222 3.47 -15.46 -13.00
CA ASP A 222 4.22 -16.57 -13.58
C ASP A 222 5.09 -17.28 -12.52
N LEU A 223 5.79 -16.51 -11.68
CA LEU A 223 6.56 -17.04 -10.56
C LEU A 223 5.67 -17.76 -9.54
N GLY A 224 4.50 -17.18 -9.19
CA GLY A 224 3.53 -17.82 -8.29
C GLY A 224 3.03 -19.14 -8.86
N THR A 225 2.67 -19.16 -10.14
CA THR A 225 2.25 -20.38 -10.85
C THR A 225 3.33 -21.46 -10.79
N GLY A 226 4.61 -21.09 -10.93
CA GLY A 226 5.75 -22.00 -10.78
C GLY A 226 5.88 -22.58 -9.37
N GLU A 227 5.41 -21.90 -8.35
CA GLU A 227 5.34 -22.35 -6.96
C GLU A 227 4.01 -23.04 -6.61
N GLY A 228 3.10 -23.21 -7.59
CA GLY A 228 1.76 -23.80 -7.40
C GLY A 228 0.79 -22.87 -6.67
N ARG A 229 0.98 -21.53 -6.76
CA ARG A 229 0.22 -20.52 -6.04
C ARG A 229 -0.45 -19.53 -6.99
N ASP A 230 -1.64 -19.06 -6.61
CA ASP A 230 -2.30 -17.93 -7.26
C ASP A 230 -1.97 -16.63 -6.51
N VAL A 231 -1.08 -15.82 -7.10
CA VAL A 231 -0.59 -14.58 -6.50
C VAL A 231 -0.99 -13.41 -7.37
N GLY A 232 -1.82 -12.52 -6.83
CA GLY A 232 -2.27 -11.32 -7.53
C GLY A 232 -1.40 -10.09 -7.26
N THR A 233 -1.67 -9.02 -8.00
CA THR A 233 -0.94 -7.74 -7.85
C THR A 233 -1.91 -6.58 -7.59
N PHE A 234 -1.59 -5.77 -6.59
CA PHE A 234 -2.20 -4.48 -6.31
C PHE A 234 -1.25 -3.35 -6.75
N ALA A 235 -1.67 -2.53 -7.69
CA ALA A 235 -0.89 -1.38 -8.15
C ALA A 235 -1.47 -0.07 -7.63
N LEU A 236 -0.60 0.84 -7.18
CA LEU A 236 -0.98 2.11 -6.57
C LEU A 236 -1.06 3.22 -7.61
N TYR A 237 -2.17 3.98 -7.57
CA TYR A 237 -2.44 5.12 -8.44
C TYR A 237 -2.94 6.32 -7.64
N CYS A 238 -2.55 7.53 -8.04
CA CYS A 238 -3.20 8.76 -7.60
C CYS A 238 -4.33 9.12 -8.57
N ILE A 239 -5.51 9.39 -8.05
CA ILE A 239 -6.69 9.73 -8.84
C ILE A 239 -6.98 11.23 -8.72
N ILE A 240 -7.12 11.91 -9.86
CA ILE A 240 -7.63 13.28 -9.97
C ILE A 240 -8.81 13.25 -10.92
N ALA A 241 -10.01 13.08 -10.37
CA ALA A 241 -11.27 13.00 -11.11
C ALA A 241 -12.10 14.27 -10.87
N GLU A 242 -12.36 15.04 -11.92
CA GLU A 242 -13.07 16.30 -11.87
C GLU A 242 -14.22 16.34 -12.89
N GLU A 243 -15.01 17.43 -12.90
CA GLU A 243 -16.12 17.61 -13.85
C GLU A 243 -15.62 17.67 -15.31
N THR A 244 -14.42 18.21 -15.54
CA THR A 244 -13.81 18.31 -16.89
C THR A 244 -12.33 17.92 -16.87
N ASP A 245 -11.81 17.57 -18.03
CA ASP A 245 -10.39 17.27 -18.22
C ASP A 245 -9.51 18.48 -17.88
N GLU A 246 -9.95 19.69 -18.24
CA GLU A 246 -9.22 20.94 -17.99
C GLU A 246 -9.10 21.22 -16.48
N ALA A 247 -10.15 20.95 -15.70
CA ALA A 247 -10.11 21.10 -14.24
C ALA A 247 -9.13 20.13 -13.59
N ALA A 248 -9.14 18.88 -14.03
CA ALA A 248 -8.20 17.87 -13.55
C ALA A 248 -6.75 18.17 -13.95
N ASP A 249 -6.54 18.67 -15.17
CA ASP A 249 -5.22 19.10 -15.65
C ASP A 249 -4.72 20.29 -14.82
N ALA A 250 -5.55 21.30 -14.59
CA ALA A 250 -5.19 22.49 -13.80
C ALA A 250 -4.81 22.12 -12.35
N LEU A 251 -5.55 21.22 -11.70
CA LEU A 251 -5.23 20.74 -10.35
C LEU A 251 -3.90 19.97 -10.33
N CYS A 252 -3.69 19.08 -11.29
CA CYS A 252 -2.46 18.31 -11.41
C CYS A 252 -1.25 19.22 -11.61
N ASP A 253 -1.35 20.18 -12.53
CA ASP A 253 -0.28 21.12 -12.85
C ASP A 253 0.02 22.04 -11.65
N HIS A 254 -1.00 22.47 -10.91
CA HIS A 254 -0.84 23.23 -9.69
C HIS A 254 -0.06 22.47 -8.62
N ILE A 255 -0.40 21.19 -8.39
CA ILE A 255 0.32 20.31 -7.44
C ILE A 255 1.78 20.16 -7.84
N VAL A 256 2.07 19.94 -9.12
CA VAL A 256 3.45 19.82 -9.62
C VAL A 256 4.21 21.14 -9.48
N ALA A 257 3.58 22.26 -9.83
CA ALA A 257 4.21 23.60 -9.77
C ALA A 257 4.53 24.05 -8.34
N THR A 258 3.80 23.52 -7.34
CA THR A 258 3.97 23.83 -5.92
C THR A 258 4.61 22.68 -5.12
N ALA A 259 5.34 21.80 -5.82
CA ALA A 259 6.03 20.68 -5.19
C ALA A 259 6.98 21.13 -4.07
N ASP A 260 7.00 20.38 -2.98
CA ASP A 260 7.89 20.60 -1.84
C ASP A 260 9.30 20.07 -2.13
N LEU A 261 10.11 20.92 -2.76
CA LEU A 261 11.46 20.54 -3.19
C LEU A 261 12.40 20.18 -2.03
N GLU A 262 12.17 20.73 -0.83
CA GLU A 262 12.95 20.40 0.36
C GLU A 262 12.62 18.99 0.85
N ALA A 263 11.33 18.65 1.00
CA ALA A 263 10.92 17.30 1.37
C ALA A 263 11.37 16.27 0.32
N ILE A 264 11.28 16.59 -0.97
CA ILE A 264 11.77 15.76 -2.08
C ILE A 264 13.27 15.53 -1.95
N SER A 265 14.07 16.57 -1.69
CA SER A 265 15.52 16.48 -1.53
C SER A 265 15.89 15.58 -0.33
N HIS A 266 15.21 15.72 0.79
CA HIS A 266 15.44 14.87 1.97
C HIS A 266 15.08 13.40 1.68
N MET A 267 13.96 13.15 1.01
CA MET A 267 13.54 11.80 0.64
C MET A 267 14.53 11.13 -0.32
N THR A 268 14.97 11.83 -1.36
CA THR A 268 15.94 11.31 -2.33
C THR A 268 17.31 11.08 -1.72
N THR A 269 17.73 11.95 -0.77
CA THR A 269 18.97 11.73 0.01
C THR A 269 18.87 10.44 0.83
N GLY A 270 17.72 10.21 1.51
CA GLY A 270 17.49 8.95 2.23
C GLY A 270 17.48 7.73 1.30
N ALA A 271 16.85 7.88 0.13
CA ALA A 271 16.78 6.81 -0.86
C ALA A 271 18.14 6.44 -1.45
N SER A 272 19.04 7.41 -1.62
CA SER A 272 20.39 7.15 -2.17
C SER A 272 21.30 6.28 -1.27
N LEU A 273 20.88 6.05 -0.03
CA LEU A 273 21.60 5.15 0.88
C LEU A 273 21.28 3.66 0.63
N ASP A 274 20.19 3.34 -0.07
CA ASP A 274 19.87 1.98 -0.49
C ASP A 274 20.69 1.61 -1.73
N SER A 275 21.59 0.66 -1.59
CA SER A 275 22.46 0.20 -2.66
C SER A 275 21.79 -0.73 -3.68
N ASN A 276 20.52 -1.07 -3.51
CA ASN A 276 19.79 -1.96 -4.42
C ASN A 276 19.34 -1.17 -5.69
N PRO A 277 19.93 -1.42 -6.88
CA PRO A 277 19.61 -0.67 -8.08
C PRO A 277 18.18 -0.91 -8.62
N ASP A 278 17.55 -2.02 -8.21
CA ASP A 278 16.20 -2.41 -8.64
C ASP A 278 15.14 -2.12 -7.57
N GLY A 279 15.52 -1.45 -6.48
CA GLY A 279 14.64 -1.16 -5.36
C GLY A 279 13.75 0.08 -5.57
N THR A 280 12.82 0.28 -4.63
CA THR A 280 11.94 1.47 -4.58
C THR A 280 12.76 2.77 -4.55
N SER A 281 13.92 2.77 -3.89
CA SER A 281 14.82 3.92 -3.80
C SER A 281 15.32 4.39 -5.17
N ALA A 282 15.74 3.46 -6.03
CA ALA A 282 16.20 3.78 -7.38
C ALA A 282 15.06 4.36 -8.24
N GLN A 283 13.84 3.86 -8.07
CA GLN A 283 12.66 4.39 -8.75
C GLN A 283 12.33 5.82 -8.29
N LEU A 284 12.38 6.10 -7.00
CA LEU A 284 12.16 7.44 -6.46
C LEU A 284 13.17 8.45 -7.07
N LEU A 285 14.45 8.10 -7.11
CA LEU A 285 15.48 8.94 -7.72
C LEU A 285 15.21 9.21 -9.21
N ALA A 286 14.74 8.20 -9.95
CA ALA A 286 14.44 8.32 -11.36
C ALA A 286 13.17 9.12 -11.68
N SER A 287 12.32 9.43 -10.70
CA SER A 287 11.00 10.05 -10.92
C SER A 287 10.96 11.57 -10.85
N LEU A 288 12.09 12.23 -10.56
CA LEU A 288 12.17 13.69 -10.34
C LEU A 288 11.63 14.53 -11.51
N GLU A 289 11.89 14.11 -12.75
CA GLU A 289 11.52 14.84 -13.96
C GLU A 289 10.42 14.13 -14.78
N ARG A 290 9.78 13.08 -14.24
CA ARG A 290 8.76 12.35 -14.99
C ARG A 290 7.45 13.13 -15.11
N PRO A 291 6.70 12.94 -16.21
CA PRO A 291 5.32 13.39 -16.28
C PRO A 291 4.46 12.74 -15.17
N ALA A 292 3.45 13.45 -14.67
CA ALA A 292 2.56 12.95 -13.61
C ALA A 292 1.92 11.60 -13.98
N ALA A 293 1.51 11.41 -15.24
CA ALA A 293 0.92 10.17 -15.72
C ALA A 293 1.85 8.94 -15.59
N GLU A 294 3.17 9.14 -15.61
CA GLU A 294 4.19 8.09 -15.46
C GLU A 294 4.78 8.02 -14.05
N GLY A 295 4.33 8.87 -13.13
CA GLY A 295 4.79 8.90 -11.75
C GLY A 295 5.83 9.98 -11.46
N ASN A 296 5.36 11.22 -11.28
CA ASN A 296 6.18 12.37 -10.85
C ASN A 296 6.42 12.34 -9.33
N MET A 297 7.55 12.90 -8.90
CA MET A 297 7.93 12.93 -7.49
C MET A 297 6.98 13.77 -6.61
N ALA A 298 6.31 14.79 -7.16
CA ALA A 298 5.25 15.51 -6.42
C ALA A 298 4.11 14.58 -5.97
N PHE A 299 3.87 13.49 -6.68
CA PHE A 299 2.93 12.42 -6.37
C PHE A 299 3.64 11.16 -5.85
N LEU A 300 4.77 11.30 -5.17
CA LEU A 300 5.54 10.18 -4.61
C LEU A 300 5.88 9.10 -5.66
N SER A 301 6.15 9.47 -6.88
CA SER A 301 6.37 8.55 -8.02
C SER A 301 5.14 7.70 -8.40
N LEU A 302 3.96 8.02 -7.91
CA LEU A 302 2.72 7.34 -8.29
C LEU A 302 2.26 7.80 -9.66
N PRO A 303 1.86 6.89 -10.55
CA PRO A 303 1.17 7.26 -11.77
C PRO A 303 -0.16 7.95 -11.44
N VAL A 304 -0.42 9.08 -12.07
CA VAL A 304 -1.66 9.83 -11.90
C VAL A 304 -2.64 9.44 -13.00
N VAL A 305 -3.82 8.99 -12.61
CA VAL A 305 -4.99 8.78 -13.48
C VAL A 305 -5.88 10.00 -13.32
N LYS A 306 -5.95 10.84 -14.36
CA LYS A 306 -6.63 12.13 -14.29
C LYS A 306 -7.54 12.41 -15.47
N GLY A 307 -8.56 13.24 -15.24
CA GLY A 307 -9.49 13.73 -16.23
C GLY A 307 -10.91 13.87 -15.70
N SER A 308 -11.85 14.03 -16.62
CA SER A 308 -13.28 13.90 -16.34
C SER A 308 -13.60 12.51 -15.77
N TYR A 309 -14.73 12.37 -15.12
CA TYR A 309 -15.13 11.07 -14.52
C TYR A 309 -15.15 9.94 -15.55
N GLU A 310 -15.64 10.21 -16.77
CA GLU A 310 -15.67 9.28 -17.89
C GLU A 310 -14.26 8.90 -18.35
N ARG A 311 -13.36 9.87 -18.41
CA ARG A 311 -11.98 9.64 -18.82
C ARG A 311 -11.21 8.84 -17.78
N VAL A 312 -11.42 9.12 -16.49
CA VAL A 312 -10.81 8.33 -15.41
C VAL A 312 -11.31 6.89 -15.43
N ALA A 313 -12.62 6.67 -15.61
CA ALA A 313 -13.19 5.34 -15.73
C ALA A 313 -12.60 4.57 -16.92
N ALA A 314 -12.53 5.21 -18.09
CA ALA A 314 -11.95 4.61 -19.30
C ALA A 314 -10.47 4.23 -19.12
N GLN A 315 -9.67 5.06 -18.43
CA GLN A 315 -8.27 4.76 -18.13
C GLN A 315 -8.14 3.57 -17.15
N LEU A 316 -9.01 3.47 -16.14
CA LEU A 316 -9.00 2.34 -15.20
C LEU A 316 -9.40 1.03 -15.89
N ASP A 317 -10.39 1.06 -16.79
CA ASP A 317 -10.75 -0.08 -17.63
C ASP A 317 -9.58 -0.52 -18.53
N GLU A 318 -8.88 0.44 -19.15
CA GLU A 318 -7.68 0.18 -19.95
C GLU A 318 -6.57 -0.45 -19.10
N ILE A 319 -6.31 0.08 -17.91
CA ILE A 319 -5.32 -0.44 -16.97
C ILE A 319 -5.67 -1.90 -16.61
N ALA A 320 -6.92 -2.18 -16.25
CA ALA A 320 -7.35 -3.53 -15.91
C ALA A 320 -7.06 -4.54 -17.04
N VAL A 321 -7.39 -4.17 -18.29
CA VAL A 321 -7.20 -5.04 -19.45
C VAL A 321 -5.72 -5.19 -19.86
N THR A 322 -4.97 -4.08 -19.84
CA THR A 322 -3.60 -4.08 -20.39
C THR A 322 -2.55 -4.56 -19.42
N THR A 323 -2.81 -4.45 -18.11
CA THR A 323 -1.82 -4.82 -17.07
C THR A 323 -2.10 -6.15 -16.41
N GLY A 324 -3.35 -6.62 -16.42
CA GLY A 324 -3.75 -7.86 -15.75
C GLY A 324 -3.60 -7.84 -14.23
N ILE A 325 -3.61 -6.64 -13.60
CA ILE A 325 -3.58 -6.52 -12.13
C ILE A 325 -4.91 -6.98 -11.52
N ASP A 326 -4.85 -7.51 -10.31
CA ASP A 326 -6.03 -7.99 -9.58
C ASP A 326 -6.74 -6.86 -8.84
N GLY A 327 -6.00 -5.77 -8.50
CA GLY A 327 -6.58 -4.61 -7.84
C GLY A 327 -5.81 -3.32 -8.07
N ALA A 328 -6.54 -2.21 -8.03
CA ALA A 328 -6.02 -0.86 -7.96
C ALA A 328 -6.14 -0.33 -6.54
N LEU A 329 -5.02 0.01 -5.94
CA LEU A 329 -4.95 0.73 -4.68
C LEU A 329 -4.92 2.22 -4.99
N LEU A 330 -5.84 2.99 -4.43
CA LEU A 330 -6.10 4.36 -4.84
C LEU A 330 -5.75 5.36 -3.75
N THR A 331 -5.29 6.53 -4.16
CA THR A 331 -5.06 7.69 -3.33
C THR A 331 -5.53 8.97 -4.06
N TRP A 332 -5.79 10.04 -3.31
CA TRP A 332 -6.33 11.31 -3.82
C TRP A 332 -5.64 12.51 -3.16
N PRO A 333 -5.68 13.69 -3.76
CA PRO A 333 -5.29 14.93 -3.09
C PRO A 333 -6.17 15.24 -1.86
N ASP A 334 -7.50 15.17 -2.01
CA ASP A 334 -8.47 15.14 -0.91
C ASP A 334 -9.10 13.76 -0.84
N PHE A 335 -8.96 13.08 0.27
CA PHE A 335 -9.36 11.69 0.40
C PHE A 335 -10.87 11.51 0.55
N VAL A 336 -11.53 12.33 1.35
CA VAL A 336 -12.98 12.16 1.59
C VAL A 336 -13.76 12.53 0.33
N ASP A 337 -13.45 13.67 -0.26
CA ASP A 337 -14.05 14.11 -1.53
C ASP A 337 -13.71 13.14 -2.67
N GLY A 338 -12.44 12.71 -2.75
CA GLY A 338 -11.98 11.81 -3.80
C GLY A 338 -12.63 10.43 -3.74
N VAL A 339 -12.76 9.82 -2.56
CA VAL A 339 -13.47 8.54 -2.40
C VAL A 339 -14.94 8.67 -2.77
N THR A 340 -15.58 9.78 -2.35
CA THR A 340 -16.99 10.08 -2.68
C THR A 340 -17.17 10.24 -4.19
N LYS A 341 -16.38 11.11 -4.84
CA LYS A 341 -16.42 11.31 -6.31
C LYS A 341 -16.14 10.00 -7.06
N PHE A 342 -15.16 9.23 -6.60
CA PHE A 342 -14.84 7.95 -7.20
C PHE A 342 -16.04 6.98 -7.14
N GLY A 343 -16.63 6.82 -5.97
CA GLY A 343 -17.74 5.89 -5.78
C GLY A 343 -19.03 6.30 -6.50
N GLU A 344 -19.36 7.59 -6.49
CA GLU A 344 -20.62 8.11 -7.04
C GLU A 344 -20.53 8.43 -8.53
N ARG A 345 -19.35 8.83 -9.04
CA ARG A 345 -19.22 9.38 -10.38
C ARG A 345 -18.34 8.55 -11.31
N VAL A 346 -17.31 7.86 -10.80
CA VAL A 346 -16.38 7.07 -11.63
C VAL A 346 -16.77 5.59 -11.64
N LYS A 347 -16.96 4.99 -10.46
CA LYS A 347 -17.23 3.54 -10.33
C LYS A 347 -18.42 3.05 -11.12
N PRO A 348 -19.57 3.76 -11.21
CA PRO A 348 -20.70 3.34 -12.03
C PRO A 348 -20.42 3.30 -13.54
N LEU A 349 -19.37 3.98 -13.99
CA LEU A 349 -18.96 4.05 -15.39
C LEU A 349 -17.99 2.92 -15.79
N LEU A 350 -17.47 2.18 -14.83
CA LEU A 350 -16.56 1.06 -15.09
C LEU A 350 -17.30 -0.12 -15.75
N LYS A 351 -16.67 -0.77 -16.72
CA LYS A 351 -17.29 -1.85 -17.52
C LYS A 351 -17.72 -3.07 -16.71
N GLU A 352 -17.00 -3.42 -15.64
CA GLU A 352 -17.38 -4.52 -14.74
C GLU A 352 -18.65 -4.20 -13.93
N ALA A 353 -18.84 -2.94 -13.51
CA ALA A 353 -20.04 -2.50 -12.82
C ALA A 353 -21.26 -2.58 -13.75
N ALA A 354 -21.11 -2.18 -15.02
CA ALA A 354 -22.18 -2.27 -16.03
C ALA A 354 -22.61 -3.70 -16.34
N GLN A 355 -21.73 -4.71 -16.20
CA GLN A 355 -22.08 -6.13 -16.39
C GLN A 355 -22.83 -6.74 -15.20
N SER A 356 -22.55 -6.31 -13.98
CA SER A 356 -23.25 -6.80 -12.78
C SER A 356 -24.71 -6.31 -12.71
N ASP A 357 -24.99 -5.11 -13.16
CA ASP A 357 -26.36 -4.55 -13.20
C ASP A 357 -27.24 -5.21 -14.27
N VAL A 358 -26.66 -5.65 -15.38
CA VAL A 358 -27.39 -6.40 -16.43
C VAL A 358 -27.73 -7.83 -15.97
N ALA A 359 -26.91 -8.45 -15.12
CA ALA A 359 -27.17 -9.78 -14.56
C ALA A 359 -28.16 -9.76 -13.37
N ALA A 360 -28.44 -8.61 -12.78
CA ALA A 360 -29.35 -8.43 -11.64
C ALA A 360 -30.80 -8.04 -12.05
N THR A 361 -31.09 -7.92 -13.35
CA THR A 361 -32.47 -7.65 -13.83
C THR A 361 -33.18 -8.99 -14.04
N PRO A 362 -34.32 -9.27 -13.34
CA PRO A 362 -35.03 -10.55 -13.36
C PRO A 362 -35.67 -10.89 -14.71
#